data_c659ae54fd45c609c2b19d6ce08f6827
#
_entry.id   c659ae54fd45c609c2b19d6ce08f6827
#
_cell.length_a   1.000
_cell.length_b   1.000
_cell.length_c   1.000
_cell.angle_alpha   90.00
_cell.angle_beta   90.00
_cell.angle_gamma   90.00
#
_symmetry.space_group_name_H-M   'P 1'
#
loop_
_entity.id
_entity.type
_entity.pdbx_description
1 polymer ?
#
loop_
_entity_poly.entity_id
_entity_poly.type
_entity_poly.pdbx_seq_one_letter_code
_entity_poly.pdbx_strand_id
1 'polypeptide(L)'
;LLTMLGIIIGVMAVIVIVGLGNGMTQSIKDSFADMGTNILSVQIMGRGSRNVSVDAVYDIVESHPDLFASVSPTGTVSGTVKVGTVSYSNTTVKGVSEVYFDMLGYTIDEGRLLNYVDLENNKKVCVVGAYINRVAYGGNAVGQTIKIGSTRYTIVGVLEAKVTDPENQEGSNDDMIFVPYTTALRVARSSTVSSYSATIADESKLSEGKTLFEDALKSLLHSDSGYMVTSLSEMLD
;
A
#
# COMPACT_ATOMS: atom_id res chain seq x y z
N LEU A 1 -20.85 -46.48 17.84
CA LEU A 1 -21.25 -45.08 18.02
C LEU A 1 -20.02 -44.16 18.12
N LEU A 2 -19.04 -44.49 18.97
CA LEU A 2 -17.82 -43.68 19.20
C LEU A 2 -16.97 -43.56 17.95
N THR A 3 -16.81 -44.62 17.17
CA THR A 3 -16.04 -44.67 15.92
C THR A 3 -16.68 -43.81 14.83
N MET A 4 -18.01 -43.83 14.69
CA MET A 4 -18.72 -42.98 13.74
C MET A 4 -18.60 -41.49 14.09
N LEU A 5 -18.67 -41.15 15.39
CA LEU A 5 -18.47 -39.78 15.85
C LEU A 5 -17.07 -39.27 15.52
N GLY A 6 -16.02 -40.11 15.70
CA GLY A 6 -14.65 -39.76 15.38
C GLY A 6 -14.43 -39.50 13.86
N ILE A 7 -15.07 -40.31 13.00
CA ILE A 7 -15.00 -40.08 11.56
C ILE A 7 -15.70 -38.80 11.15
N ILE A 8 -16.87 -38.50 11.71
CA ILE A 8 -17.62 -37.29 11.40
C ILE A 8 -16.82 -36.03 11.81
N ILE A 9 -16.23 -36.03 13.01
CA ILE A 9 -15.41 -34.92 13.48
C ILE A 9 -14.15 -34.76 12.61
N GLY A 10 -13.50 -35.88 12.23
CA GLY A 10 -12.33 -35.83 11.37
C GLY A 10 -12.63 -35.26 9.98
N VAL A 11 -13.72 -35.68 9.35
CA VAL A 11 -14.14 -35.18 8.03
C VAL A 11 -14.56 -33.69 8.14
N MET A 12 -15.34 -33.32 9.17
CA MET A 12 -15.68 -31.92 9.40
C MET A 12 -14.46 -31.03 9.56
N ALA A 13 -13.48 -31.45 10.37
CA ALA A 13 -12.26 -30.65 10.58
C ALA A 13 -11.50 -30.41 9.26
N VAL A 14 -11.38 -31.43 8.40
CA VAL A 14 -10.74 -31.30 7.08
C VAL A 14 -11.51 -30.33 6.18
N ILE A 15 -12.84 -30.46 6.12
CA ILE A 15 -13.68 -29.57 5.30
C ILE A 15 -13.55 -28.13 5.76
N VAL A 16 -13.56 -27.88 7.07
CA VAL A 16 -13.42 -26.53 7.63
C VAL A 16 -12.04 -25.95 7.31
N ILE A 17 -10.96 -26.72 7.48
CA ILE A 17 -9.60 -26.24 7.20
C ILE A 17 -9.42 -25.94 5.71
N VAL A 18 -9.88 -26.82 4.82
CA VAL A 18 -9.78 -26.62 3.36
C VAL A 18 -10.69 -25.46 2.93
N GLY A 19 -11.89 -25.35 3.50
CA GLY A 19 -12.81 -24.24 3.22
C GLY A 19 -12.26 -22.88 3.64
N LEU A 20 -11.64 -22.80 4.83
CA LEU A 20 -10.98 -21.58 5.30
C LEU A 20 -9.76 -21.22 4.44
N GLY A 21 -8.92 -22.22 4.08
CA GLY A 21 -7.77 -22.01 3.21
C GLY A 21 -8.16 -21.47 1.83
N ASN A 22 -9.15 -22.06 1.20
CA ASN A 22 -9.66 -21.61 -0.10
C ASN A 22 -10.34 -20.24 0.00
N GLY A 23 -11.09 -19.99 1.07
CA GLY A 23 -11.74 -18.70 1.30
C GLY A 23 -10.73 -17.56 1.49
N MET A 24 -9.65 -17.79 2.25
CA MET A 24 -8.56 -16.82 2.41
C MET A 24 -7.84 -16.55 1.08
N THR A 25 -7.51 -17.58 0.33
CA THR A 25 -6.85 -17.45 -0.99
C THR A 25 -7.75 -16.68 -1.96
N GLN A 26 -9.05 -16.94 -1.98
CA GLN A 26 -9.99 -16.23 -2.84
C GLN A 26 -10.13 -14.75 -2.41
N SER A 27 -10.26 -14.46 -1.11
CA SER A 27 -10.31 -13.08 -0.62
C SER A 27 -9.06 -12.29 -0.97
N ILE A 28 -7.88 -12.93 -0.92
CA ILE A 28 -6.63 -12.31 -1.34
C ILE A 28 -6.68 -12.03 -2.86
N LYS A 29 -7.06 -13.02 -3.67
CA LYS A 29 -7.18 -12.84 -5.12
C LYS A 29 -8.18 -11.75 -5.50
N ASP A 30 -9.32 -11.69 -4.84
CA ASP A 30 -10.34 -10.67 -5.08
C ASP A 30 -9.84 -9.27 -4.67
N SER A 31 -9.06 -9.17 -3.59
CA SER A 31 -8.44 -7.91 -3.16
C SER A 31 -7.41 -7.37 -4.16
N PHE A 32 -6.83 -8.24 -4.97
CA PHE A 32 -5.86 -7.89 -6.00
C PHE A 32 -6.44 -7.87 -7.42
N ALA A 33 -7.69 -8.32 -7.61
CA ALA A 33 -8.30 -8.40 -8.94
C ALA A 33 -8.46 -7.02 -9.62
N ASP A 34 -8.64 -5.97 -8.81
CA ASP A 34 -8.73 -4.58 -9.28
C ASP A 34 -7.37 -3.89 -9.41
N MET A 35 -6.30 -4.52 -8.92
CA MET A 35 -4.94 -4.04 -9.09
C MET A 35 -4.38 -4.62 -10.39
N GLY A 36 -3.82 -3.79 -11.24
CA GLY A 36 -3.16 -4.27 -12.47
C GLY A 36 -2.09 -5.32 -12.15
N THR A 37 -2.04 -6.38 -12.93
CA THR A 37 -1.04 -7.47 -12.81
C THR A 37 0.38 -7.01 -13.18
N ASN A 38 0.50 -5.82 -13.74
CA ASN A 38 1.73 -5.19 -14.21
C ASN A 38 2.46 -4.35 -13.14
N ILE A 39 2.20 -4.59 -11.84
CA ILE A 39 2.84 -3.87 -10.74
C ILE A 39 4.01 -4.68 -10.17
N LEU A 40 5.14 -3.99 -10.02
CA LEU A 40 6.30 -4.44 -9.26
C LEU A 40 6.30 -3.83 -7.87
N SER A 41 6.44 -4.67 -6.85
CA SER A 41 6.74 -4.26 -5.49
C SER A 41 8.24 -4.30 -5.27
N VAL A 42 8.82 -3.16 -4.92
CA VAL A 42 10.24 -3.00 -4.70
C VAL A 42 10.49 -2.70 -3.24
N GLN A 43 11.32 -3.49 -2.59
CA GLN A 43 11.76 -3.26 -1.22
C GLN A 43 13.26 -3.08 -1.17
N ILE A 44 13.70 -2.02 -0.49
CA ILE A 44 15.12 -1.68 -0.34
C ILE A 44 15.47 -1.75 1.15
N MET A 45 16.29 -2.73 1.50
CA MET A 45 16.72 -3.00 2.88
C MET A 45 18.14 -2.47 3.10
N GLY A 46 18.45 -1.29 2.57
CA GLY A 46 19.76 -0.66 2.73
C GLY A 46 20.15 -0.50 4.21
N ARG A 47 21.42 -0.75 4.53
CA ARG A 47 21.98 -0.54 5.87
C ARG A 47 23.15 0.42 5.81
N GLY A 48 23.15 1.41 6.70
CA GLY A 48 24.26 2.38 6.83
C GLY A 48 24.37 3.34 5.65
N SER A 49 25.54 3.45 5.06
CA SER A 49 25.81 4.36 3.92
C SER A 49 25.29 3.88 2.56
N ARG A 50 24.68 2.70 2.52
CA ARG A 50 24.12 2.08 1.29
C ARG A 50 22.63 2.33 1.20
N ASN A 51 22.23 3.59 1.16
CA ASN A 51 20.85 3.99 0.99
C ASN A 51 20.65 4.48 -0.44
N VAL A 52 19.53 4.09 -1.04
CA VAL A 52 19.10 4.62 -2.33
C VAL A 52 18.19 5.82 -2.06
N SER A 53 18.49 6.95 -2.68
CA SER A 53 17.65 8.14 -2.58
C SER A 53 16.35 7.92 -3.38
N VAL A 54 15.32 8.67 -3.03
CA VAL A 54 14.06 8.66 -3.78
C VAL A 54 14.30 9.07 -5.22
N ASP A 55 15.09 10.13 -5.44
CA ASP A 55 15.43 10.62 -6.79
C ASP A 55 16.10 9.55 -7.65
N ALA A 56 17.03 8.74 -7.08
CA ALA A 56 17.67 7.67 -7.82
C ALA A 56 16.69 6.58 -8.28
N VAL A 57 15.63 6.32 -7.51
CA VAL A 57 14.56 5.38 -7.92
C VAL A 57 13.70 5.98 -9.04
N TYR A 58 13.38 7.27 -8.97
CA TYR A 58 12.69 7.96 -10.05
C TYR A 58 13.53 7.99 -11.33
N ASP A 59 14.84 8.24 -11.23
CA ASP A 59 15.76 8.24 -12.37
C ASP A 59 15.79 6.89 -13.12
N ILE A 60 15.68 5.76 -12.39
CA ILE A 60 15.58 4.43 -13.02
C ILE A 60 14.34 4.35 -13.93
N VAL A 61 13.20 4.79 -13.41
CA VAL A 61 11.92 4.72 -14.12
C VAL A 61 11.87 5.71 -15.27
N GLU A 62 12.29 6.95 -15.06
CA GLU A 62 12.29 8.02 -16.07
C GLU A 62 13.27 7.74 -17.22
N SER A 63 14.36 7.02 -16.95
CA SER A 63 15.33 6.62 -17.96
C SER A 63 14.83 5.51 -18.90
N HIS A 64 13.75 4.82 -18.51
CA HIS A 64 13.20 3.68 -19.26
C HIS A 64 11.68 3.79 -19.43
N PRO A 65 11.19 4.83 -20.12
CA PRO A 65 9.75 5.07 -20.29
C PRO A 65 9.04 4.04 -21.19
N ASP A 66 9.80 3.23 -21.91
CA ASP A 66 9.32 2.11 -22.72
C ASP A 66 9.01 0.85 -21.87
N LEU A 67 9.54 0.80 -20.65
CA LEU A 67 9.31 -0.30 -19.69
C LEU A 67 8.41 0.12 -18.54
N PHE A 68 8.62 1.32 -17.99
CA PHE A 68 7.90 1.77 -16.80
C PHE A 68 6.93 2.90 -17.12
N ALA A 69 5.70 2.78 -16.63
CA ALA A 69 4.68 3.83 -16.76
C ALA A 69 4.74 4.82 -15.59
N SER A 70 4.97 4.33 -14.36
CA SER A 70 5.00 5.17 -13.17
C SER A 70 5.68 4.47 -12.00
N VAL A 71 6.06 5.25 -10.99
CA VAL A 71 6.59 4.76 -9.71
C VAL A 71 6.06 5.60 -8.56
N SER A 72 5.76 4.97 -7.46
CA SER A 72 5.38 5.64 -6.21
C SER A 72 6.14 5.05 -5.03
N PRO A 73 6.71 5.88 -4.15
CA PRO A 73 7.05 5.47 -2.80
C PRO A 73 5.80 4.92 -2.08
N THR A 74 5.97 3.92 -1.23
CA THR A 74 4.87 3.29 -0.46
C THR A 74 5.27 3.05 0.99
N GLY A 75 6.06 3.96 1.54
CA GLY A 75 6.59 3.84 2.88
C GLY A 75 5.49 3.88 3.96
N THR A 76 5.55 2.95 4.92
CA THR A 76 4.66 2.98 6.07
C THR A 76 5.06 4.11 7.01
N VAL A 77 4.09 4.92 7.40
CA VAL A 77 4.27 6.02 8.35
C VAL A 77 3.94 5.53 9.75
N SER A 78 4.95 5.54 10.63
CA SER A 78 4.77 5.14 12.02
C SER A 78 4.09 6.24 12.82
N GLY A 79 3.14 5.84 13.65
CA GLY A 79 2.46 6.74 14.57
C GLY A 79 1.04 6.29 14.86
N THR A 80 0.58 6.56 16.08
CA THR A 80 -0.81 6.25 16.46
C THR A 80 -1.77 7.20 15.75
N VAL A 81 -2.75 6.65 15.05
CA VAL A 81 -3.85 7.41 14.45
C VAL A 81 -4.86 7.77 15.54
N LYS A 82 -5.22 9.05 15.64
CA LYS A 82 -6.18 9.55 16.64
C LYS A 82 -7.17 10.54 16.03
N VAL A 83 -8.43 10.37 16.42
CA VAL A 83 -9.50 11.34 16.18
C VAL A 83 -10.12 11.71 17.54
N GLY A 84 -9.96 12.96 17.96
CA GLY A 84 -10.28 13.36 19.33
C GLY A 84 -9.48 12.56 20.36
N THR A 85 -10.17 11.82 21.21
CA THR A 85 -9.60 10.96 22.24
C THR A 85 -9.48 9.49 21.82
N VAL A 86 -10.07 9.11 20.69
CA VAL A 86 -10.10 7.72 20.19
C VAL A 86 -8.85 7.42 19.39
N SER A 87 -8.26 6.26 19.63
CA SER A 87 -7.10 5.73 18.88
C SER A 87 -7.52 4.58 17.98
N TYR A 88 -7.01 4.59 16.75
CA TYR A 88 -7.22 3.56 15.73
C TYR A 88 -5.90 2.82 15.51
N SER A 89 -5.73 1.68 16.19
CA SER A 89 -4.45 0.94 16.21
C SER A 89 -4.23 0.06 14.99
N ASN A 90 -5.30 -0.35 14.32
CA ASN A 90 -5.25 -1.24 13.16
C ASN A 90 -5.15 -0.47 11.83
N THR A 91 -5.37 0.85 11.87
CA THR A 91 -5.30 1.71 10.69
C THR A 91 -3.88 1.83 10.18
N THR A 92 -3.66 1.48 8.92
CA THR A 92 -2.37 1.61 8.26
C THR A 92 -2.23 2.99 7.62
N VAL A 93 -1.08 3.63 7.84
CA VAL A 93 -0.75 4.92 7.21
C VAL A 93 0.39 4.72 6.22
N LYS A 94 0.19 5.16 4.97
CA LYS A 94 1.21 5.08 3.91
C LYS A 94 1.55 6.47 3.37
N GLY A 95 2.85 6.70 3.17
CA GLY A 95 3.35 7.84 2.42
C GLY A 95 3.47 7.48 0.95
N VAL A 96 2.72 8.14 0.07
CA VAL A 96 2.59 7.81 -1.35
C VAL A 96 2.70 9.04 -2.24
N SER A 97 2.91 8.82 -3.54
CA SER A 97 2.77 9.87 -4.56
C SER A 97 1.33 9.94 -5.10
N GLU A 98 1.06 10.94 -5.92
CA GLU A 98 -0.26 11.15 -6.54
C GLU A 98 -0.65 10.03 -7.49
N VAL A 99 0.32 9.39 -8.14
CA VAL A 99 0.07 8.29 -9.11
C VAL A 99 -0.31 6.97 -8.44
N TYR A 100 -0.09 6.85 -7.14
CA TYR A 100 -0.33 5.60 -6.40
C TYR A 100 -1.79 5.12 -6.46
N PHE A 101 -2.72 6.06 -6.47
CA PHE A 101 -4.15 5.73 -6.49
C PHE A 101 -4.57 5.08 -7.79
N ASP A 102 -4.12 5.64 -8.92
CA ASP A 102 -4.39 5.09 -10.25
C ASP A 102 -3.70 3.73 -10.43
N MET A 103 -2.45 3.60 -9.92
CA MET A 103 -1.70 2.34 -9.98
C MET A 103 -2.45 1.18 -9.32
N LEU A 104 -3.15 1.43 -8.23
CA LEU A 104 -3.85 0.41 -7.44
C LEU A 104 -5.37 0.44 -7.58
N GLY A 105 -5.88 1.17 -8.56
CA GLY A 105 -7.31 1.25 -8.84
C GLY A 105 -8.13 1.80 -7.66
N TYR A 106 -7.57 2.79 -6.93
CA TYR A 106 -8.34 3.52 -5.93
C TYR A 106 -9.14 4.63 -6.59
N THR A 107 -10.42 4.68 -6.27
CA THR A 107 -11.36 5.70 -6.72
C THR A 107 -11.77 6.60 -5.57
N ILE A 108 -12.11 7.85 -5.89
CA ILE A 108 -12.55 8.84 -4.91
C ILE A 108 -14.06 8.79 -4.76
N ASP A 109 -14.53 8.74 -3.51
CA ASP A 109 -15.95 8.86 -3.18
C ASP A 109 -16.31 10.32 -2.90
N GLU A 110 -15.50 11.01 -2.09
CA GLU A 110 -15.75 12.38 -1.71
C GLU A 110 -14.45 13.20 -1.65
N GLY A 111 -14.51 14.45 -2.07
CA GLY A 111 -13.36 15.36 -2.05
C GLY A 111 -12.41 15.17 -3.23
N ARG A 112 -11.10 15.03 -2.96
CA ARG A 112 -10.07 14.86 -3.99
C ARG A 112 -8.93 13.95 -3.53
N LEU A 113 -8.24 13.33 -4.47
CA LEU A 113 -7.00 12.62 -4.22
C LEU A 113 -5.83 13.59 -3.91
N LEU A 114 -4.70 13.04 -3.48
CA LEU A 114 -3.45 13.79 -3.41
C LEU A 114 -3.06 14.22 -4.82
N ASN A 115 -2.43 15.38 -4.91
CA ASN A 115 -1.92 15.90 -6.17
C ASN A 115 -0.45 16.32 -6.03
N TYR A 116 0.22 16.54 -7.16
CA TYR A 116 1.62 16.96 -7.22
C TYR A 116 1.93 18.19 -6.35
N VAL A 117 1.02 19.17 -6.28
CA VAL A 117 1.20 20.39 -5.47
C VAL A 117 1.21 20.08 -3.96
N ASP A 118 0.53 19.02 -3.53
CA ASP A 118 0.56 18.60 -2.12
C ASP A 118 1.92 17.98 -1.76
N LEU A 119 2.51 17.24 -2.70
CA LEU A 119 3.83 16.64 -2.53
C LEU A 119 4.93 17.72 -2.55
N GLU A 120 4.94 18.56 -3.58
CA GLU A 120 5.94 19.61 -3.78
C GLU A 120 6.02 20.57 -2.59
N ASN A 121 4.87 20.96 -2.04
CA ASN A 121 4.79 21.87 -0.90
C ASN A 121 4.79 21.16 0.46
N ASN A 122 5.00 19.86 0.54
CA ASN A 122 4.98 19.06 1.77
C ASN A 122 3.73 19.34 2.62
N LYS A 123 2.54 19.41 1.98
CA LYS A 123 1.31 19.75 2.67
C LYS A 123 0.92 18.66 3.66
N LYS A 124 0.41 19.08 4.82
CA LYS A 124 -0.14 18.19 5.84
C LYS A 124 -1.60 17.86 5.51
N VAL A 125 -1.81 17.16 4.40
CA VAL A 125 -3.11 16.68 3.94
C VAL A 125 -3.10 15.17 3.84
N CYS A 126 -4.27 14.54 3.89
CA CYS A 126 -4.40 13.10 3.73
C CYS A 126 -5.71 12.72 3.03
N VAL A 127 -5.70 11.53 2.46
CA VAL A 127 -6.88 10.83 1.95
C VAL A 127 -7.12 9.64 2.84
N VAL A 128 -8.37 9.40 3.23
CA VAL A 128 -8.74 8.31 4.14
C VAL A 128 -9.60 7.28 3.43
N GLY A 129 -9.51 6.03 3.86
CA GLY A 129 -10.39 4.96 3.40
C GLY A 129 -11.79 5.05 4.00
N ALA A 130 -12.72 4.30 3.43
CA ALA A 130 -14.13 4.29 3.80
C ALA A 130 -14.38 3.94 5.28
N TYR A 131 -13.56 3.05 5.86
CA TYR A 131 -13.68 2.67 7.28
C TYR A 131 -13.50 3.88 8.20
N ILE A 132 -12.42 4.63 8.04
CA ILE A 132 -12.14 5.81 8.88
C ILE A 132 -13.21 6.88 8.69
N ASN A 133 -13.66 7.12 7.45
CA ASN A 133 -14.75 8.06 7.19
C ASN A 133 -16.01 7.69 7.97
N ARG A 134 -16.40 6.41 7.92
CA ARG A 134 -17.60 5.91 8.59
C ARG A 134 -17.47 5.91 10.11
N VAL A 135 -16.40 5.31 10.65
CA VAL A 135 -16.29 5.03 12.08
C VAL A 135 -15.84 6.24 12.88
N ALA A 136 -14.94 7.06 12.34
CA ALA A 136 -14.38 8.20 13.05
C ALA A 136 -15.15 9.51 12.82
N TYR A 137 -15.83 9.65 11.68
CA TYR A 137 -16.46 10.91 11.25
C TYR A 137 -17.94 10.77 10.87
N GLY A 138 -18.51 9.56 10.98
CA GLY A 138 -19.92 9.34 10.64
C GLY A 138 -20.26 9.68 9.20
N GLY A 139 -19.31 9.55 8.28
CA GLY A 139 -19.49 9.83 6.86
C GLY A 139 -19.17 11.28 6.44
N ASN A 140 -18.58 12.09 7.29
CA ASN A 140 -18.29 13.52 7.01
C ASN A 140 -16.82 13.85 7.30
N ALA A 141 -15.88 13.08 6.77
CA ALA A 141 -14.46 13.23 7.05
C ALA A 141 -13.79 14.39 6.30
N VAL A 142 -14.24 14.71 5.08
CA VAL A 142 -13.61 15.75 4.25
C VAL A 142 -13.64 17.10 4.95
N GLY A 143 -12.48 17.77 4.98
CA GLY A 143 -12.29 19.04 5.68
C GLY A 143 -11.98 18.91 7.18
N GLN A 144 -12.16 17.73 7.76
CA GLN A 144 -11.82 17.46 9.16
C GLN A 144 -10.32 17.22 9.34
N THR A 145 -9.88 17.13 10.59
CA THR A 145 -8.46 16.88 10.91
C THR A 145 -8.29 15.54 11.61
N ILE A 146 -7.22 14.84 11.26
CA ILE A 146 -6.81 13.59 11.87
C ILE A 146 -5.37 13.73 12.39
N LYS A 147 -5.06 13.11 13.52
CA LYS A 147 -3.72 13.15 14.11
C LYS A 147 -3.03 11.81 13.88
N ILE A 148 -1.82 11.87 13.33
CA ILE A 148 -0.95 10.71 13.10
C ILE A 148 0.36 11.00 13.86
N GLY A 149 0.61 10.22 14.91
CA GLY A 149 1.70 10.51 15.85
C GLY A 149 1.57 11.89 16.48
N SER A 150 2.53 12.77 16.23
CA SER A 150 2.52 14.17 16.72
C SER A 150 1.93 15.16 15.72
N THR A 151 1.69 14.76 14.47
CA THR A 151 1.31 15.65 13.37
C THR A 151 -0.18 15.58 13.09
N ARG A 152 -0.80 16.74 12.82
CA ARG A 152 -2.18 16.85 12.34
C ARG A 152 -2.19 17.00 10.83
N TYR A 153 -3.12 16.27 10.20
CA TYR A 153 -3.38 16.31 8.76
C TYR A 153 -4.82 16.74 8.52
N THR A 154 -5.06 17.49 7.46
CA THR A 154 -6.39 17.80 6.98
C THR A 154 -6.82 16.75 5.97
N ILE A 155 -8.01 16.17 6.15
CA ILE A 155 -8.58 15.20 5.23
C ILE A 155 -9.12 15.94 4.01
N VAL A 156 -8.58 15.61 2.82
CA VAL A 156 -8.97 16.26 1.56
C VAL A 156 -9.81 15.34 0.67
N GLY A 157 -9.85 14.05 0.99
CA GLY A 157 -10.65 13.09 0.24
C GLY A 157 -10.91 11.81 1.01
N VAL A 158 -11.93 11.10 0.57
CA VAL A 158 -12.36 9.80 1.04
C VAL A 158 -12.39 8.85 -0.15
N LEU A 159 -11.82 7.67 -0.02
CA LEU A 159 -11.82 6.64 -1.05
C LEU A 159 -13.12 5.84 -1.03
N GLU A 160 -13.54 5.37 -2.20
CA GLU A 160 -14.61 4.38 -2.30
C GLU A 160 -14.24 3.10 -1.55
N ALA A 161 -15.26 2.45 -0.97
CA ALA A 161 -15.08 1.19 -0.27
C ALA A 161 -14.74 0.06 -1.25
N LYS A 162 -13.67 -0.66 -0.99
CA LYS A 162 -13.30 -1.89 -1.71
C LYS A 162 -13.91 -3.13 -1.05
N VAL A 163 -14.12 -3.08 0.26
CA VAL A 163 -14.73 -4.17 1.04
C VAL A 163 -16.22 -3.89 1.22
N THR A 164 -17.03 -4.75 0.65
CA THR A 164 -18.50 -4.57 0.61
C THR A 164 -19.14 -4.71 1.99
N ASP A 165 -18.58 -5.59 2.85
CA ASP A 165 -19.10 -5.82 4.20
C ASP A 165 -18.45 -4.84 5.20
N PRO A 166 -19.25 -3.93 5.80
CA PRO A 166 -18.72 -2.96 6.75
C PRO A 166 -18.04 -3.57 7.99
N GLU A 167 -18.42 -4.79 8.39
CA GLU A 167 -17.83 -5.46 9.56
C GLU A 167 -16.41 -5.95 9.28
N ASN A 168 -16.07 -6.18 8.02
CA ASN A 168 -14.74 -6.65 7.58
C ASN A 168 -13.83 -5.51 7.09
N GLN A 169 -14.21 -4.25 7.23
CA GLN A 169 -13.40 -3.11 6.79
C GLN A 169 -12.23 -2.78 7.72
N GLU A 170 -12.35 -3.08 9.03
CA GLU A 170 -11.26 -2.82 9.99
C GLU A 170 -10.01 -3.65 9.64
N GLY A 171 -8.87 -3.00 9.54
CA GLY A 171 -7.60 -3.63 9.16
C GLY A 171 -7.49 -4.06 7.68
N SER A 172 -8.51 -3.76 6.87
CA SER A 172 -8.53 -4.03 5.43
C SER A 172 -7.95 -2.88 4.60
N ASN A 173 -8.06 -2.98 3.27
CA ASN A 173 -7.70 -1.89 2.36
C ASN A 173 -8.58 -0.63 2.52
N ASP A 174 -9.71 -0.73 3.22
CA ASP A 174 -10.57 0.42 3.55
C ASP A 174 -10.18 1.11 4.86
N ASP A 175 -9.32 0.46 5.68
CA ASP A 175 -8.78 1.00 6.92
C ASP A 175 -7.36 1.55 6.70
N MET A 176 -7.24 2.47 5.76
CA MET A 176 -5.97 3.06 5.37
C MET A 176 -6.05 4.58 5.32
N ILE A 177 -4.90 5.21 5.54
CA ILE A 177 -4.70 6.65 5.38
C ILE A 177 -3.49 6.86 4.48
N PHE A 178 -3.63 7.73 3.50
CA PHE A 178 -2.58 8.08 2.57
C PHE A 178 -2.17 9.54 2.75
N VAL A 179 -0.88 9.76 2.94
CA VAL A 179 -0.27 11.09 3.07
C VAL A 179 0.78 11.30 1.99
N PRO A 180 1.12 12.54 1.60
CA PRO A 180 2.23 12.77 0.69
C PRO A 180 3.53 12.17 1.26
N TYR A 181 4.23 11.36 0.47
CA TYR A 181 5.48 10.74 0.94
C TYR A 181 6.53 11.78 1.35
N THR A 182 6.55 12.93 0.68
CA THR A 182 7.45 14.05 0.99
C THR A 182 7.19 14.60 2.40
N THR A 183 5.92 14.75 2.77
CA THR A 183 5.51 15.14 4.12
C THR A 183 5.87 14.07 5.14
N ALA A 184 5.66 12.79 4.80
CA ALA A 184 6.01 11.66 5.66
C ALA A 184 7.52 11.64 5.95
N LEU A 185 8.36 11.77 4.93
CA LEU A 185 9.81 11.85 5.07
C LEU A 185 10.25 13.01 5.96
N ARG A 186 9.66 14.19 5.74
CA ARG A 186 9.96 15.39 6.53
C ARG A 186 9.60 15.21 8.00
N VAL A 187 8.44 14.62 8.30
CA VAL A 187 7.99 14.33 9.67
C VAL A 187 8.88 13.28 10.32
N ALA A 188 9.25 12.23 9.59
CA ALA A 188 10.15 11.18 10.05
C ALA A 188 11.63 11.62 10.14
N ARG A 189 11.98 12.79 9.61
CA ARG A 189 13.36 13.26 9.43
C ARG A 189 14.22 12.24 8.69
N SER A 190 13.63 11.60 7.70
CA SER A 190 14.29 10.62 6.83
C SER A 190 14.44 11.21 5.43
N SER A 191 15.45 10.75 4.70
CA SER A 191 15.67 11.08 3.29
C SER A 191 15.45 9.88 2.36
N THR A 192 15.09 8.73 2.91
CA THR A 192 14.97 7.48 2.16
C THR A 192 13.65 6.78 2.46
N VAL A 193 13.13 6.10 1.45
CA VAL A 193 11.97 5.22 1.53
C VAL A 193 12.43 3.79 1.26
N SER A 194 11.91 2.84 2.01
CA SER A 194 12.28 1.43 1.89
C SER A 194 11.39 0.64 0.93
N SER A 195 10.26 1.18 0.52
CA SER A 195 9.29 0.47 -0.33
C SER A 195 8.80 1.35 -1.46
N TYR A 196 8.66 0.77 -2.65
CA TYR A 196 8.11 1.42 -3.83
C TYR A 196 7.18 0.46 -4.56
N SER A 197 6.21 1.02 -5.28
CA SER A 197 5.46 0.32 -6.31
C SER A 197 5.78 0.95 -7.66
N ALA A 198 6.09 0.14 -8.65
CA ALA A 198 6.33 0.59 -10.02
C ALA A 198 5.40 -0.13 -10.98
N THR A 199 4.82 0.60 -11.93
CA THR A 199 3.94 0.03 -12.95
C THR A 199 4.73 -0.18 -14.23
N ILE A 200 4.66 -1.38 -14.78
CA ILE A 200 5.22 -1.71 -16.09
C ILE A 200 4.23 -1.28 -17.16
N ALA A 201 4.72 -0.64 -18.23
CA ALA A 201 3.88 -0.10 -19.31
C ALA A 201 3.17 -1.22 -20.10
N ASP A 202 3.81 -2.39 -20.27
CA ASP A 202 3.29 -3.56 -20.96
C ASP A 202 3.53 -4.81 -20.11
N GLU A 203 2.47 -5.52 -19.72
CA GLU A 203 2.53 -6.70 -18.88
C GLU A 203 3.47 -7.78 -19.46
N SER A 204 3.57 -7.90 -20.78
CA SER A 204 4.49 -8.84 -21.43
C SER A 204 5.97 -8.57 -21.12
N LYS A 205 6.30 -7.36 -20.69
CA LYS A 205 7.64 -6.92 -20.31
C LYS A 205 7.90 -6.94 -18.81
N LEU A 206 7.02 -7.54 -18.02
CA LEU A 206 7.12 -7.57 -16.56
C LEU A 206 8.45 -8.15 -16.07
N SER A 207 8.88 -9.28 -16.66
CA SER A 207 10.16 -9.92 -16.32
C SER A 207 11.36 -9.09 -16.73
N GLU A 208 11.28 -8.39 -17.86
CA GLU A 208 12.34 -7.49 -18.34
C GLU A 208 12.47 -6.29 -17.42
N GLY A 209 11.36 -5.64 -17.07
CA GLY A 209 11.31 -4.51 -16.15
C GLY A 209 11.82 -4.89 -14.74
N LYS A 210 11.44 -6.07 -14.25
CA LYS A 210 11.95 -6.60 -12.98
C LYS A 210 13.46 -6.75 -12.99
N THR A 211 14.02 -7.42 -14.00
CA THR A 211 15.47 -7.64 -14.14
C THR A 211 16.22 -6.31 -14.23
N LEU A 212 15.72 -5.36 -15.02
CA LEU A 212 16.33 -4.04 -15.14
C LEU A 212 16.34 -3.29 -13.81
N PHE A 213 15.23 -3.36 -13.06
CA PHE A 213 15.14 -2.71 -11.75
C PHE A 213 16.11 -3.34 -10.74
N GLU A 214 16.23 -4.68 -10.74
CA GLU A 214 17.19 -5.41 -9.91
C GLU A 214 18.63 -5.03 -10.23
N ASP A 215 19.01 -4.99 -11.51
CA ASP A 215 20.36 -4.62 -11.96
C ASP A 215 20.69 -3.17 -11.60
N ALA A 216 19.74 -2.25 -11.74
CA ALA A 216 19.91 -0.87 -11.33
C ALA A 216 20.12 -0.74 -9.81
N LEU A 217 19.30 -1.42 -9.00
CA LEU A 217 19.46 -1.43 -7.54
C LEU A 217 20.76 -2.08 -7.10
N LYS A 218 21.16 -3.17 -7.74
CA LYS A 218 22.47 -3.82 -7.52
C LYS A 218 23.62 -2.86 -7.77
N SER A 219 23.56 -2.10 -8.85
CA SER A 219 24.55 -1.08 -9.18
C SER A 219 24.59 0.05 -8.14
N LEU A 220 23.43 0.56 -7.71
CA LEU A 220 23.34 1.63 -6.72
C LEU A 220 23.78 1.19 -5.31
N LEU A 221 23.41 -0.03 -4.92
CA LEU A 221 23.76 -0.58 -3.61
C LEU A 221 25.16 -1.19 -3.56
N HIS A 222 25.81 -1.41 -4.71
CA HIS A 222 27.05 -2.17 -4.85
C HIS A 222 26.99 -3.52 -4.12
N SER A 223 25.83 -4.19 -4.21
CA SER A 223 25.56 -5.43 -3.50
C SER A 223 24.49 -6.25 -4.21
N ASP A 224 24.64 -7.57 -4.19
CA ASP A 224 23.61 -8.53 -4.65
C ASP A 224 22.51 -8.78 -3.60
N SER A 225 22.56 -8.09 -2.46
CA SER A 225 21.62 -8.23 -1.37
C SER A 225 21.22 -6.87 -0.83
N GLY A 226 20.08 -6.82 -0.16
CA GLY A 226 19.56 -5.57 0.42
C GLY A 226 18.46 -4.94 -0.40
N TYR A 227 17.94 -5.65 -1.41
CA TYR A 227 16.72 -5.30 -2.13
C TYR A 227 15.92 -6.56 -2.47
N MET A 228 14.66 -6.38 -2.74
CA MET A 228 13.76 -7.42 -3.24
C MET A 228 12.79 -6.77 -4.22
N VAL A 229 12.67 -7.37 -5.41
CA VAL A 229 11.72 -6.95 -6.44
C VAL A 229 10.81 -8.14 -6.73
N THR A 230 9.53 -8.00 -6.49
CA THR A 230 8.52 -9.04 -6.72
C THR A 230 7.39 -8.48 -7.57
N SER A 231 6.88 -9.28 -8.49
CA SER A 231 5.64 -8.93 -9.19
C SER A 231 4.43 -9.33 -8.35
N LEU A 232 3.32 -8.67 -8.59
CA LEU A 232 2.07 -9.02 -7.91
C LEU A 232 1.63 -10.45 -8.29
N SER A 233 1.87 -10.88 -9.52
CA SER A 233 1.59 -12.26 -9.97
C SER A 233 2.40 -13.31 -9.20
N GLU A 234 3.68 -13.02 -8.90
CA GLU A 234 4.52 -13.93 -8.08
C GLU A 234 4.08 -14.03 -6.62
N MET A 235 3.32 -13.05 -6.12
CA MET A 235 2.78 -13.09 -4.76
C MET A 235 1.48 -13.91 -4.66
N LEU A 236 0.86 -14.23 -5.80
CA LEU A 236 -0.41 -14.95 -5.89
C LEU A 236 -0.24 -16.45 -6.19
N ASP A 237 0.96 -16.89 -6.57
CA ASP A 237 1.34 -18.28 -6.82
C ASP A 237 1.90 -18.95 -5.56
#